data_6574792450f090e010d97459629767fa
#
_entry.id   6574792450f090e010d97459629767fa
#
_cell.length_a   1.000
_cell.length_b   1.000
_cell.length_c   1.000
_cell.angle_alpha   90.00
_cell.angle_beta   90.00
_cell.angle_gamma   90.00
#
_symmetry.space_group_name_H-M   'P 1'
#
loop_
_entity.id
_entity.type
_entity.pdbx_description
1 polymer ?
#
loop_
_entity_poly.entity_id
_entity_poly.type
_entity_poly.pdbx_seq_one_letter_code
_entity_poly.pdbx_strand_id
1 'polypeptide(L)'
;MATLFYKDKPIIGLDISQTGVKVMAIDPKKWLVLGYGSIDLDPAKVQKSLESGDHYLSENIASLLRSKIVGELPSRHTIVGVPTTKSFSRTFSVPLSAEKTLADAVEIEVDQYIPVPMSSLYVDYEIIERDKEQLTVIMSAVPKVLVDSCLSAAKSAGLLPIMVEPGINAVARVIETAEEGHLPTLVVDIGPASTDIAVFDGGVIRVSGGVGVGGNTFTLEIAKKLGVALENAHQLKVLNGLSAGPRQAKIVSALEPSLQRIAAEIRKVLRYYTERLNENYKIEQVLIVGGGSSVPGIGDYFTNELVMPARVASPWQKLDFGKLPQPNKQFRPRYITVAGLASVNQKEIWR
;
A
#
# COMPACT_ATOMS: atom_id res chain seq x y z
N MET A 1 -28.02 -3.05 19.05
CA MET A 1 -27.85 -4.46 19.49
C MET A 1 -26.94 -5.30 18.57
N ALA A 2 -26.74 -4.94 17.31
CA ALA A 2 -25.84 -5.67 16.39
C ALA A 2 -24.34 -5.58 16.75
N THR A 3 -23.90 -4.51 17.36
CA THR A 3 -22.48 -4.24 17.71
C THR A 3 -21.88 -5.15 18.78
N LEU A 4 -22.71 -5.74 19.66
CA LEU A 4 -22.24 -6.63 20.73
C LEU A 4 -21.78 -8.01 20.22
N PHE A 5 -22.31 -8.48 19.08
CA PHE A 5 -22.01 -9.80 18.54
C PHE A 5 -20.80 -9.84 17.59
N TYR A 6 -20.28 -8.68 17.17
CA TYR A 6 -19.17 -8.60 16.19
C TYR A 6 -17.85 -8.15 16.79
N LYS A 7 -17.84 -7.76 18.06
CA LYS A 7 -16.65 -7.17 18.73
C LYS A 7 -15.41 -8.07 18.79
N ASP A 8 -15.58 -9.37 18.64
CA ASP A 8 -14.49 -10.35 18.83
C ASP A 8 -14.24 -11.24 17.61
N LYS A 9 -14.88 -10.97 16.46
CA LYS A 9 -14.63 -11.75 15.25
C LYS A 9 -13.46 -11.17 14.47
N PRO A 10 -12.52 -11.99 14.03
CA PRO A 10 -11.43 -11.53 13.18
C PRO A 10 -11.97 -10.86 11.92
N ILE A 11 -11.31 -9.77 11.52
CA ILE A 11 -11.61 -9.08 10.28
C ILE A 11 -10.75 -9.71 9.18
N ILE A 12 -11.32 -9.83 7.99
CA ILE A 12 -10.60 -10.28 6.80
C ILE A 12 -10.05 -9.04 6.09
N GLY A 13 -8.76 -9.03 5.79
CA GLY A 13 -8.18 -8.12 4.82
C GLY A 13 -8.38 -8.67 3.40
N LEU A 14 -8.78 -7.80 2.47
CA LEU A 14 -8.86 -8.08 1.04
C LEU A 14 -8.06 -7.02 0.29
N ASP A 15 -6.89 -7.38 -0.20
CA ASP A 15 -6.03 -6.51 -1.01
C ASP A 15 -6.32 -6.73 -2.50
N ILE A 16 -6.89 -5.71 -3.15
CA ILE A 16 -7.12 -5.70 -4.60
C ILE A 16 -6.04 -4.84 -5.25
N SER A 17 -5.05 -5.50 -5.83
CA SER A 17 -3.95 -4.85 -6.54
C SER A 17 -4.09 -4.99 -8.05
N GLN A 18 -3.30 -4.24 -8.80
CA GLN A 18 -3.31 -4.31 -10.28
C GLN A 18 -2.95 -5.69 -10.86
N THR A 19 -2.27 -6.54 -10.09
CA THR A 19 -1.76 -7.83 -10.57
C THR A 19 -2.37 -9.03 -9.88
N GLY A 20 -3.35 -8.81 -9.00
CA GLY A 20 -4.00 -9.92 -8.31
C GLY A 20 -4.73 -9.51 -7.05
N VAL A 21 -5.29 -10.50 -6.40
CA VAL A 21 -6.03 -10.34 -5.15
C VAL A 21 -5.43 -11.22 -4.07
N LYS A 22 -5.36 -10.68 -2.87
CA LYS A 22 -4.95 -11.42 -1.67
C LYS A 22 -5.98 -11.27 -0.58
N VAL A 23 -6.10 -12.30 0.22
CA VAL A 23 -6.96 -12.32 1.39
C VAL A 23 -6.20 -12.86 2.58
N MET A 24 -6.45 -12.32 3.76
CA MET A 24 -5.86 -12.80 5.02
C MET A 24 -6.80 -12.54 6.19
N ALA A 25 -6.79 -13.46 7.15
CA ALA A 25 -7.36 -13.27 8.47
C ALA A 25 -6.28 -13.50 9.51
N ILE A 26 -6.18 -12.62 10.50
CA ILE A 26 -5.23 -12.72 11.60
C ILE A 26 -5.93 -12.53 12.94
N ASP A 27 -5.32 -13.07 14.01
CA ASP A 27 -5.54 -12.58 15.37
C ASP A 27 -4.60 -11.36 15.56
N PRO A 28 -5.12 -10.12 15.60
CA PRO A 28 -4.25 -8.93 15.62
C PRO A 28 -3.46 -8.77 16.93
N LYS A 29 -3.91 -9.39 18.01
CA LYS A 29 -3.20 -9.34 19.29
C LYS A 29 -1.94 -10.20 19.29
N LYS A 30 -1.98 -11.32 18.57
CA LYS A 30 -0.88 -12.29 18.50
C LYS A 30 -0.12 -12.24 17.18
N TRP A 31 -0.62 -11.46 16.21
CA TRP A 31 -0.17 -11.51 14.81
C TRP A 31 -0.20 -12.92 14.21
N LEU A 32 -1.11 -13.76 14.75
CA LEU A 32 -1.28 -15.15 14.31
C LEU A 32 -2.16 -15.18 13.06
N VAL A 33 -1.63 -15.73 11.98
CA VAL A 33 -2.37 -15.96 10.73
C VAL A 33 -3.35 -17.10 10.91
N LEU A 34 -4.62 -16.85 10.72
CA LEU A 34 -5.70 -17.83 10.79
C LEU A 34 -5.99 -18.47 9.43
N GLY A 35 -5.83 -17.69 8.38
CA GLY A 35 -5.97 -18.13 7.00
C GLY A 35 -5.52 -17.06 6.02
N TYR A 36 -5.06 -17.48 4.85
CA TYR A 36 -4.62 -16.59 3.80
C TYR A 36 -4.74 -17.24 2.42
N GLY A 37 -4.73 -16.43 1.40
CA GLY A 37 -4.71 -16.89 0.02
C GLY A 37 -4.38 -15.79 -0.96
N SER A 38 -4.00 -16.16 -2.17
CA SER A 38 -3.74 -15.22 -3.26
C SER A 38 -4.07 -15.80 -4.62
N ILE A 39 -4.38 -14.91 -5.56
CA ILE A 39 -4.56 -15.23 -6.97
C ILE A 39 -3.91 -14.12 -7.80
N ASP A 40 -3.03 -14.51 -8.72
CA ASP A 40 -2.47 -13.60 -9.70
C ASP A 40 -3.47 -13.40 -10.85
N LEU A 41 -3.61 -12.17 -11.33
CA LEU A 41 -4.58 -11.77 -12.34
C LEU A 41 -3.89 -11.01 -13.48
N ASP A 42 -4.54 -11.01 -14.63
CA ASP A 42 -4.14 -10.20 -15.78
C ASP A 42 -4.34 -8.70 -15.48
N PRO A 43 -3.27 -7.87 -15.50
CA PRO A 43 -3.36 -6.46 -15.15
C PRO A 43 -4.32 -5.65 -16.02
N ALA A 44 -4.41 -5.96 -17.32
CA ALA A 44 -5.30 -5.24 -18.23
C ALA A 44 -6.78 -5.55 -17.95
N LYS A 45 -7.08 -6.80 -17.60
CA LYS A 45 -8.44 -7.21 -17.19
C LYS A 45 -8.81 -6.64 -15.83
N VAL A 46 -7.87 -6.60 -14.87
CA VAL A 46 -8.09 -5.94 -13.58
C VAL A 46 -8.40 -4.46 -13.78
N GLN A 47 -7.58 -3.75 -14.56
CA GLN A 47 -7.80 -2.33 -14.84
C GLN A 47 -9.18 -2.09 -15.47
N LYS A 48 -9.55 -2.88 -16.48
CA LYS A 48 -10.87 -2.81 -17.09
C LYS A 48 -12.00 -3.05 -16.08
N SER A 49 -11.86 -4.07 -15.22
CA SER A 49 -12.86 -4.41 -14.22
C SER A 49 -13.03 -3.32 -13.16
N LEU A 50 -11.94 -2.66 -12.76
CA LEU A 50 -11.99 -1.52 -11.85
C LEU A 50 -12.67 -0.28 -12.47
N GLU A 51 -12.62 -0.12 -13.80
CA GLU A 51 -13.23 0.99 -14.52
C GLU A 51 -14.69 0.71 -14.92
N SER A 52 -15.01 -0.52 -15.30
CA SER A 52 -16.33 -0.90 -15.83
C SER A 52 -17.23 -1.59 -14.81
N GLY A 53 -16.68 -2.09 -13.69
CA GLY A 53 -17.44 -2.88 -12.72
C GLY A 53 -17.90 -4.24 -13.27
N ASP A 54 -17.20 -4.83 -14.24
CA ASP A 54 -17.53 -6.14 -14.79
C ASP A 54 -17.31 -7.29 -13.79
N HIS A 55 -17.69 -8.51 -14.17
CA HIS A 55 -17.64 -9.66 -13.28
C HIS A 55 -16.25 -10.28 -13.06
N TYR A 56 -15.22 -9.82 -13.78
CA TYR A 56 -13.90 -10.43 -13.72
C TYR A 56 -13.31 -10.49 -12.31
N LEU A 57 -13.35 -9.38 -11.57
CA LEU A 57 -12.85 -9.33 -10.19
C LEU A 57 -13.71 -10.21 -9.26
N SER A 58 -15.02 -10.13 -9.33
CA SER A 58 -15.91 -10.90 -8.45
C SER A 58 -15.75 -12.41 -8.63
N GLU A 59 -15.65 -12.89 -9.86
CA GLU A 59 -15.44 -14.30 -10.17
C GLU A 59 -14.09 -14.82 -9.65
N ASN A 60 -13.04 -14.02 -9.78
CA ASN A 60 -11.71 -14.38 -9.29
C ASN A 60 -11.60 -14.32 -7.77
N ILE A 61 -12.23 -13.34 -7.10
CA ILE A 61 -12.35 -13.32 -5.64
C ILE A 61 -13.11 -14.55 -5.16
N ALA A 62 -14.26 -14.88 -5.76
CA ALA A 62 -15.02 -16.07 -5.41
C ALA A 62 -14.22 -17.37 -5.65
N SER A 63 -13.44 -17.44 -6.72
CA SER A 63 -12.54 -18.58 -6.98
C SER A 63 -11.45 -18.69 -5.92
N LEU A 64 -10.82 -17.57 -5.55
CA LEU A 64 -9.84 -17.51 -4.47
C LEU A 64 -10.39 -18.06 -3.16
N LEU A 65 -11.59 -17.56 -2.75
CA LEU A 65 -12.23 -17.94 -1.50
C LEU A 65 -12.64 -19.43 -1.47
N ARG A 66 -13.01 -20.02 -2.62
CA ARG A 66 -13.43 -21.43 -2.69
C ARG A 66 -12.30 -22.42 -2.71
N SER A 67 -11.15 -22.09 -3.34
CA SER A 67 -10.17 -23.12 -3.72
C SER A 67 -8.71 -22.80 -3.42
N LYS A 68 -8.40 -21.58 -2.94
CA LYS A 68 -7.01 -21.15 -2.76
C LYS A 68 -6.71 -20.65 -1.34
N ILE A 69 -7.54 -20.96 -0.38
CA ILE A 69 -7.32 -20.57 1.01
C ILE A 69 -6.52 -21.66 1.72
N VAL A 70 -5.48 -21.23 2.42
CA VAL A 70 -4.71 -22.01 3.38
C VAL A 70 -5.19 -21.59 4.78
N GLY A 71 -5.64 -22.54 5.60
CA GLY A 71 -6.25 -22.23 6.90
C GLY A 71 -7.73 -21.88 6.78
N GLU A 72 -8.22 -21.01 7.66
CA GLU A 72 -9.63 -20.65 7.76
C GLU A 72 -9.84 -19.14 7.73
N LEU A 73 -10.95 -18.71 7.11
CA LEU A 73 -11.44 -17.34 7.15
C LEU A 73 -12.67 -17.29 8.07
N PRO A 74 -12.51 -16.95 9.36
CA PRO A 74 -13.55 -17.12 10.37
C PRO A 74 -14.67 -16.06 10.31
N SER A 75 -14.58 -15.11 9.41
CA SER A 75 -15.53 -14.03 9.22
C SER A 75 -15.77 -13.75 7.74
N ARG A 76 -16.81 -12.98 7.43
CA ARG A 76 -17.06 -12.39 6.11
C ARG A 76 -16.86 -10.86 6.12
N HIS A 77 -16.73 -10.26 7.32
CA HIS A 77 -16.49 -8.82 7.45
C HIS A 77 -15.10 -8.50 6.95
N THR A 78 -15.02 -7.56 6.02
CA THR A 78 -13.82 -7.38 5.21
C THR A 78 -13.44 -5.91 5.12
N ILE A 79 -12.17 -5.63 5.35
CA ILE A 79 -11.55 -4.36 4.97
C ILE A 79 -10.95 -4.53 3.59
N VAL A 80 -11.31 -3.64 2.68
CA VAL A 80 -10.87 -3.68 1.28
C VAL A 80 -9.77 -2.67 1.06
N GLY A 81 -8.59 -3.17 0.70
CA GLY A 81 -7.47 -2.34 0.25
C GLY A 81 -7.61 -2.02 -1.24
N VAL A 82 -7.48 -0.72 -1.57
CA VAL A 82 -7.48 -0.24 -2.95
C VAL A 82 -6.09 0.25 -3.34
N PRO A 83 -5.74 0.25 -4.66
CA PRO A 83 -4.44 0.73 -5.12
C PRO A 83 -4.14 2.17 -4.70
N THR A 84 -3.05 2.39 -3.99
CA THR A 84 -2.60 3.71 -3.53
C THR A 84 -2.34 4.69 -4.68
N THR A 85 -1.81 4.21 -5.80
CA THR A 85 -1.58 5.03 -7.00
C THR A 85 -2.84 5.66 -7.61
N LYS A 86 -4.01 5.22 -7.15
CA LYS A 86 -5.32 5.76 -7.56
C LYS A 86 -6.01 6.52 -6.42
N SER A 87 -5.35 6.70 -5.29
CA SER A 87 -5.84 7.45 -4.14
C SER A 87 -4.98 8.67 -3.87
N PHE A 88 -5.53 9.63 -3.15
CA PHE A 88 -4.85 10.87 -2.78
C PHE A 88 -4.96 11.02 -1.27
N SER A 89 -3.83 11.07 -0.57
CA SER A 89 -3.81 11.34 0.86
C SER A 89 -2.86 12.50 1.14
N ARG A 90 -3.37 13.50 1.86
CA ARG A 90 -2.63 14.72 2.18
C ARG A 90 -2.98 15.24 3.56
N THR A 91 -1.97 15.81 4.20
CA THR A 91 -2.13 16.62 5.41
C THR A 91 -1.94 18.09 5.05
N PHE A 92 -2.76 18.96 5.62
CA PHE A 92 -2.70 20.40 5.46
C PHE A 92 -3.14 21.09 6.74
N SER A 93 -2.81 22.37 6.89
CA SER A 93 -3.19 23.16 8.06
C SER A 93 -4.25 24.20 7.71
N VAL A 94 -5.21 24.40 8.60
CA VAL A 94 -6.22 25.43 8.51
C VAL A 94 -6.28 26.22 9.83
N PRO A 95 -6.66 27.52 9.81
CA PRO A 95 -6.86 28.28 11.03
C PRO A 95 -7.90 27.63 11.94
N LEU A 96 -7.75 27.74 13.26
CA LEU A 96 -8.69 27.19 14.24
C LEU A 96 -10.13 27.72 14.01
N SER A 97 -10.29 28.93 13.49
CA SER A 97 -11.58 29.52 13.13
C SER A 97 -12.33 28.76 12.04
N ALA A 98 -11.62 28.00 11.20
CA ALA A 98 -12.21 27.20 10.12
C ALA A 98 -12.79 25.85 10.59
N GLU A 99 -12.72 25.53 11.88
CA GLU A 99 -13.23 24.24 12.38
C GLU A 99 -14.71 24.00 12.06
N LYS A 100 -15.53 25.05 12.12
CA LYS A 100 -16.97 24.94 11.80
C LYS A 100 -17.27 24.81 10.31
N THR A 101 -16.33 25.18 9.47
CA THR A 101 -16.40 25.11 8.00
C THR A 101 -15.31 24.22 7.43
N LEU A 102 -14.91 23.20 8.19
CA LEU A 102 -13.80 22.33 7.80
C LEU A 102 -14.10 21.59 6.49
N ALA A 103 -15.36 21.21 6.26
CA ALA A 103 -15.77 20.59 5.01
C ALA A 103 -15.49 21.49 3.78
N ASP A 104 -15.76 22.80 3.89
CA ASP A 104 -15.48 23.77 2.82
C ASP A 104 -13.97 23.91 2.58
N ALA A 105 -13.17 23.91 3.67
CA ALA A 105 -11.72 23.97 3.56
C ALA A 105 -11.14 22.72 2.88
N VAL A 106 -11.70 21.52 3.18
CA VAL A 106 -11.34 20.25 2.52
C VAL A 106 -11.71 20.31 1.03
N GLU A 107 -12.89 20.84 0.68
CA GLU A 107 -13.32 20.98 -0.72
C GLU A 107 -12.35 21.85 -1.52
N ILE A 108 -11.94 22.99 -0.96
CA ILE A 108 -10.94 23.88 -1.57
C ILE A 108 -9.61 23.15 -1.80
N GLU A 109 -9.16 22.38 -0.81
CA GLU A 109 -7.90 21.62 -0.91
C GLU A 109 -8.01 20.51 -1.97
N VAL A 110 -9.16 19.81 -2.07
CA VAL A 110 -9.42 18.82 -3.12
C VAL A 110 -9.33 19.47 -4.50
N ASP A 111 -10.06 20.55 -4.73
CA ASP A 111 -10.13 21.23 -6.03
C ASP A 111 -8.77 21.81 -6.46
N GLN A 112 -7.95 22.23 -5.50
CA GLN A 112 -6.64 22.79 -5.79
C GLN A 112 -5.60 21.74 -6.20
N TYR A 113 -5.67 20.53 -5.64
CA TYR A 113 -4.58 19.56 -5.76
C TYR A 113 -4.95 18.24 -6.42
N ILE A 114 -6.22 17.90 -6.52
CA ILE A 114 -6.67 16.64 -7.11
C ILE A 114 -7.26 16.93 -8.50
N PRO A 115 -6.68 16.36 -9.58
CA PRO A 115 -7.13 16.64 -10.95
C PRO A 115 -8.41 15.84 -11.31
N VAL A 116 -9.30 15.64 -10.33
CA VAL A 116 -10.57 14.92 -10.47
C VAL A 116 -11.62 15.69 -9.71
N PRO A 117 -12.80 15.98 -10.29
CA PRO A 117 -13.87 16.70 -9.61
C PRO A 117 -14.28 16.03 -8.30
N MET A 118 -14.48 16.80 -7.23
CA MET A 118 -14.89 16.28 -5.92
C MET A 118 -16.16 15.41 -6.00
N SER A 119 -17.10 15.74 -6.89
CA SER A 119 -18.31 14.96 -7.14
C SER A 119 -18.04 13.50 -7.56
N SER A 120 -16.86 13.22 -8.13
CA SER A 120 -16.39 11.90 -8.55
C SER A 120 -15.53 11.18 -7.52
N LEU A 121 -15.33 11.76 -6.34
CA LEU A 121 -14.50 11.23 -5.26
C LEU A 121 -15.34 10.88 -4.04
N TYR A 122 -14.94 9.81 -3.34
CA TYR A 122 -15.19 9.66 -1.92
C TYR A 122 -14.06 10.38 -1.19
N VAL A 123 -14.41 11.29 -0.30
CA VAL A 123 -13.47 12.08 0.49
C VAL A 123 -13.78 11.85 1.96
N ASP A 124 -12.76 11.54 2.72
CA ASP A 124 -12.79 11.45 4.17
C ASP A 124 -11.67 12.28 4.77
N TYR A 125 -11.86 12.84 5.96
CA TYR A 125 -10.87 13.67 6.61
C TYR A 125 -10.97 13.60 8.14
N GLU A 126 -9.84 13.80 8.80
CA GLU A 126 -9.75 13.81 10.26
C GLU A 126 -8.79 14.91 10.74
N ILE A 127 -9.11 15.53 11.89
CA ILE A 127 -8.20 16.44 12.58
C ILE A 127 -7.21 15.58 13.35
N ILE A 128 -5.92 15.60 12.96
CA ILE A 128 -4.86 14.81 13.57
C ILE A 128 -4.07 15.58 14.65
N GLU A 129 -4.03 16.91 14.54
CA GLU A 129 -3.37 17.77 15.51
C GLU A 129 -4.17 19.06 15.69
N ARG A 130 -4.10 19.61 16.89
CA ARG A 130 -4.74 20.87 17.25
C ARG A 130 -3.78 21.69 18.09
N ASP A 131 -3.43 22.87 17.65
CA ASP A 131 -2.72 23.86 18.46
C ASP A 131 -3.59 25.11 18.77
N LYS A 132 -2.99 26.18 19.24
CA LYS A 132 -3.71 27.39 19.65
C LYS A 132 -4.21 28.23 18.46
N GLU A 133 -3.65 28.07 17.28
CA GLU A 133 -3.87 28.92 16.11
C GLU A 133 -4.44 28.14 14.93
N GLN A 134 -4.11 26.84 14.83
CA GLN A 134 -4.44 26.03 13.66
C GLN A 134 -4.81 24.59 13.98
N LEU A 135 -5.48 23.99 13.01
CA LEU A 135 -5.80 22.56 12.97
C LEU A 135 -4.97 21.92 11.87
N THR A 136 -4.35 20.79 12.17
CA THR A 136 -3.74 19.93 11.15
C THR A 136 -4.73 18.84 10.77
N VAL A 137 -5.09 18.79 9.50
CA VAL A 137 -6.11 17.90 8.96
C VAL A 137 -5.46 16.93 7.98
N ILE A 138 -5.74 15.64 8.12
CA ILE A 138 -5.47 14.66 7.07
C ILE A 138 -6.73 14.45 6.26
N MET A 139 -6.58 14.40 4.95
CA MET A 139 -7.63 14.10 3.98
C MET A 139 -7.22 12.91 3.14
N SER A 140 -8.17 12.03 2.85
CA SER A 140 -8.02 10.93 1.90
C SER A 140 -9.14 11.00 0.86
N ALA A 141 -8.79 10.90 -0.41
CA ALA A 141 -9.76 10.95 -1.51
C ALA A 141 -9.51 9.80 -2.49
N VAL A 142 -10.58 9.11 -2.89
CA VAL A 142 -10.51 7.95 -3.80
C VAL A 142 -11.62 8.05 -4.83
N PRO A 143 -11.37 7.78 -6.13
CA PRO A 143 -12.41 7.78 -7.16
C PRO A 143 -13.57 6.84 -6.82
N LYS A 144 -14.80 7.35 -6.90
CA LYS A 144 -16.03 6.57 -6.61
C LYS A 144 -16.10 5.29 -7.43
N VAL A 145 -15.82 5.38 -8.73
CA VAL A 145 -15.85 4.22 -9.64
C VAL A 145 -14.93 3.10 -9.14
N LEU A 146 -13.73 3.44 -8.65
CA LEU A 146 -12.79 2.45 -8.11
C LEU A 146 -13.33 1.79 -6.85
N VAL A 147 -13.81 2.58 -5.90
CA VAL A 147 -14.35 2.08 -4.63
C VAL A 147 -15.57 1.21 -4.88
N ASP A 148 -16.52 1.71 -5.68
CA ASP A 148 -17.78 1.00 -5.97
C ASP A 148 -17.52 -0.33 -6.69
N SER A 149 -16.58 -0.37 -7.65
CA SER A 149 -16.18 -1.60 -8.33
C SER A 149 -15.58 -2.62 -7.37
N CYS A 150 -14.67 -2.18 -6.48
CA CYS A 150 -14.07 -3.05 -5.47
C CYS A 150 -15.11 -3.58 -4.47
N LEU A 151 -16.00 -2.72 -3.98
CA LEU A 151 -17.05 -3.09 -3.05
C LEU A 151 -18.06 -4.06 -3.69
N SER A 152 -18.46 -3.79 -4.93
CA SER A 152 -19.38 -4.65 -5.70
C SER A 152 -18.75 -6.04 -5.92
N ALA A 153 -17.49 -6.10 -6.33
CA ALA A 153 -16.77 -7.35 -6.54
C ALA A 153 -16.67 -8.18 -5.24
N ALA A 154 -16.32 -7.54 -4.12
CA ALA A 154 -16.26 -8.20 -2.82
C ALA A 154 -17.62 -8.72 -2.35
N LYS A 155 -18.68 -7.90 -2.47
CA LYS A 155 -20.05 -8.29 -2.12
C LYS A 155 -20.55 -9.45 -2.97
N SER A 156 -20.33 -9.39 -4.28
CA SER A 156 -20.72 -10.46 -5.22
C SER A 156 -19.98 -11.78 -4.95
N ALA A 157 -18.76 -11.71 -4.43
CA ALA A 157 -18.01 -12.89 -3.98
C ALA A 157 -18.46 -13.40 -2.60
N GLY A 158 -19.42 -12.76 -1.96
CA GLY A 158 -20.00 -13.18 -0.69
C GLY A 158 -19.34 -12.60 0.55
N LEU A 159 -18.44 -11.62 0.43
CA LEU A 159 -17.86 -10.88 1.54
C LEU A 159 -18.80 -9.75 2.00
N LEU A 160 -18.52 -9.19 3.16
CA LEU A 160 -19.24 -8.07 3.76
C LEU A 160 -18.26 -6.91 3.99
N PRO A 161 -17.99 -6.07 2.98
CA PRO A 161 -17.11 -4.92 3.15
C PRO A 161 -17.63 -3.95 4.22
N ILE A 162 -16.76 -3.58 5.15
CA ILE A 162 -17.09 -2.67 6.27
C ILE A 162 -16.24 -1.41 6.23
N MET A 163 -15.10 -1.43 5.54
CA MET A 163 -14.20 -0.29 5.37
C MET A 163 -13.41 -0.44 4.06
N VAL A 164 -13.03 0.69 3.48
CA VAL A 164 -12.10 0.76 2.34
C VAL A 164 -10.98 1.71 2.71
N GLU A 165 -9.74 1.33 2.40
CA GLU A 165 -8.59 2.20 2.59
C GLU A 165 -7.54 2.02 1.48
N PRO A 166 -6.70 3.04 1.21
CA PRO A 166 -5.51 2.87 0.37
C PRO A 166 -4.56 1.83 0.97
N GLY A 167 -3.97 0.99 0.13
CA GLY A 167 -3.09 -0.10 0.58
C GLY A 167 -1.91 0.36 1.43
N ILE A 168 -1.39 1.56 1.17
CA ILE A 168 -0.25 2.10 1.92
C ILE A 168 -0.57 2.37 3.40
N ASN A 169 -1.84 2.65 3.75
CA ASN A 169 -2.24 2.81 5.15
C ASN A 169 -2.07 1.50 5.92
N ALA A 170 -2.45 0.41 5.29
CA ALA A 170 -2.27 -0.93 5.85
C ALA A 170 -0.78 -1.29 6.00
N VAL A 171 0.05 -0.94 5.02
CA VAL A 171 1.51 -1.14 5.09
C VAL A 171 2.11 -0.35 6.26
N ALA A 172 1.75 0.92 6.41
CA ALA A 172 2.22 1.77 7.51
C ALA A 172 1.87 1.17 8.88
N ARG A 173 0.66 0.64 9.04
CA ARG A 173 0.20 -0.01 10.29
C ARG A 173 1.05 -1.24 10.65
N VAL A 174 1.48 -2.04 9.68
CA VAL A 174 2.39 -3.18 9.93
C VAL A 174 3.78 -2.69 10.31
N ILE A 175 4.28 -1.66 9.63
CA ILE A 175 5.59 -1.06 9.94
C ILE A 175 5.60 -0.49 11.36
N GLU A 176 4.58 0.29 11.75
CA GLU A 176 4.47 0.86 13.10
C GLU A 176 4.58 -0.19 14.20
N THR A 177 3.99 -1.35 13.96
CA THR A 177 4.04 -2.44 14.95
C THR A 177 5.33 -3.25 14.90
N ALA A 178 6.08 -3.21 13.81
CA ALA A 178 7.30 -4.01 13.60
C ALA A 178 8.58 -3.24 13.90
N GLU A 179 8.56 -1.91 13.78
CA GLU A 179 9.71 -1.04 13.98
C GLU A 179 9.68 -0.43 15.38
N GLU A 180 10.83 -0.42 16.05
CA GLU A 180 11.00 0.25 17.33
C GLU A 180 11.36 1.72 17.09
N GLY A 181 10.73 2.62 17.84
CA GLY A 181 10.99 4.06 17.75
C GLY A 181 10.13 4.75 16.69
N HIS A 182 9.32 5.71 17.09
CA HIS A 182 8.38 6.47 16.24
C HIS A 182 9.09 7.55 15.41
N LEU A 183 10.10 7.14 14.64
CA LEU A 183 10.85 8.07 13.78
C LEU A 183 10.05 8.45 12.54
N PRO A 184 10.07 9.74 12.12
CA PRO A 184 9.52 10.13 10.82
C PRO A 184 10.16 9.32 9.70
N THR A 185 9.36 8.52 9.02
CA THR A 185 9.82 7.47 8.10
C THR A 185 9.21 7.65 6.73
N LEU A 186 10.05 7.60 5.69
CA LEU A 186 9.59 7.42 4.33
C LEU A 186 9.42 5.93 4.03
N VAL A 187 8.22 5.52 3.71
CA VAL A 187 7.89 4.15 3.29
C VAL A 187 7.83 4.09 1.77
N VAL A 188 8.52 3.13 1.18
CA VAL A 188 8.54 2.85 -0.26
C VAL A 188 8.15 1.39 -0.48
N ASP A 189 6.88 1.16 -0.83
CA ASP A 189 6.37 -0.19 -1.11
C ASP A 189 6.48 -0.49 -2.62
N ILE A 190 7.49 -1.25 -2.99
CA ILE A 190 7.72 -1.65 -4.38
C ILE A 190 6.92 -2.92 -4.66
N GLY A 191 5.72 -2.72 -5.20
CA GLY A 191 4.85 -3.79 -5.66
C GLY A 191 5.27 -4.37 -7.03
N PRO A 192 4.47 -5.30 -7.58
CA PRO A 192 4.75 -5.86 -8.90
C PRO A 192 4.51 -4.87 -10.06
N ALA A 193 3.48 -4.03 -9.99
CA ALA A 193 3.10 -3.12 -11.08
C ALA A 193 3.33 -1.64 -10.74
N SER A 194 3.37 -1.29 -9.47
CA SER A 194 3.52 0.08 -8.98
C SER A 194 4.43 0.13 -7.75
N THR A 195 4.89 1.34 -7.45
CA THR A 195 5.54 1.67 -6.17
C THR A 195 4.68 2.70 -5.48
N ASP A 196 4.28 2.41 -4.26
CA ASP A 196 3.55 3.29 -3.39
C ASP A 196 4.52 3.94 -2.40
N ILE A 197 4.33 5.22 -2.14
CA ILE A 197 5.25 6.03 -1.33
C ILE A 197 4.44 6.80 -0.31
N ALA A 198 4.88 6.80 0.95
CA ALA A 198 4.25 7.61 1.99
C ALA A 198 5.25 8.12 3.02
N VAL A 199 5.01 9.31 3.56
CA VAL A 199 5.65 9.77 4.78
C VAL A 199 4.74 9.38 5.95
N PHE A 200 5.31 8.60 6.86
CA PHE A 200 4.68 8.16 8.09
C PHE A 200 5.35 8.83 9.28
N ASP A 201 4.57 9.58 10.06
CA ASP A 201 5.06 10.35 11.18
C ASP A 201 3.96 10.54 12.24
N GLY A 202 4.30 10.32 13.51
CA GLY A 202 3.37 10.44 14.62
C GLY A 202 2.19 9.47 14.56
N GLY A 203 2.39 8.25 14.01
CA GLY A 203 1.32 7.23 13.91
C GLY A 203 0.37 7.40 12.73
N VAL A 204 0.58 8.42 11.87
CA VAL A 204 -0.29 8.70 10.72
C VAL A 204 0.49 8.91 9.44
N ILE A 205 -0.16 8.65 8.30
CA ILE A 205 0.40 9.02 6.99
C ILE A 205 0.17 10.51 6.78
N ARG A 206 1.25 11.27 6.62
CA ARG A 206 1.20 12.71 6.37
C ARG A 206 0.94 13.06 4.92
N VAL A 207 1.52 12.29 4.02
CA VAL A 207 1.38 12.45 2.58
C VAL A 207 1.64 11.12 1.91
N SER A 208 0.92 10.83 0.83
CA SER A 208 1.19 9.68 -0.01
C SER A 208 1.28 10.05 -1.48
N GLY A 209 1.93 9.19 -2.24
CA GLY A 209 2.05 9.26 -3.69
C GLY A 209 2.36 7.88 -4.25
N GLY A 210 2.52 7.81 -5.56
CA GLY A 210 2.88 6.56 -6.19
C GLY A 210 3.16 6.70 -7.67
N VAL A 211 3.85 5.69 -8.20
CA VAL A 211 4.26 5.64 -9.60
C VAL A 211 4.01 4.25 -10.20
N GLY A 212 3.55 4.20 -11.45
CA GLY A 212 3.32 2.94 -12.19
C GLY A 212 4.62 2.27 -12.64
N VAL A 213 5.52 2.03 -11.69
CA VAL A 213 6.78 1.29 -11.85
C VAL A 213 6.90 0.29 -10.73
N GLY A 214 7.17 -0.96 -11.03
CA GLY A 214 7.33 -2.01 -10.03
C GLY A 214 8.20 -3.15 -10.52
N GLY A 215 8.21 -4.26 -9.78
CA GLY A 215 9.07 -5.40 -10.05
C GLY A 215 8.89 -6.03 -11.44
N ASN A 216 7.71 -5.93 -12.05
CA ASN A 216 7.45 -6.40 -13.42
C ASN A 216 8.11 -5.48 -14.44
N THR A 217 8.09 -4.15 -14.22
CA THR A 217 8.80 -3.18 -15.06
C THR A 217 10.30 -3.49 -15.06
N PHE A 218 10.88 -3.74 -13.87
CA PHE A 218 12.29 -4.14 -13.75
C PHE A 218 12.62 -5.38 -14.59
N THR A 219 11.77 -6.40 -14.51
CA THR A 219 11.96 -7.64 -15.28
C THR A 219 11.92 -7.37 -16.79
N LEU A 220 10.96 -6.56 -17.26
CA LEU A 220 10.81 -6.16 -18.65
C LEU A 220 12.02 -5.39 -19.18
N GLU A 221 12.53 -4.43 -18.41
CA GLU A 221 13.69 -3.62 -18.82
C GLU A 221 14.96 -4.47 -18.90
N ILE A 222 15.18 -5.42 -17.97
CA ILE A 222 16.28 -6.37 -18.04
C ILE A 222 16.12 -7.27 -19.28
N ALA A 223 14.92 -7.82 -19.53
CA ALA A 223 14.66 -8.68 -20.69
C ALA A 223 14.99 -7.97 -22.01
N LYS A 224 14.50 -6.74 -22.18
CA LYS A 224 14.77 -5.90 -23.36
C LYS A 224 16.25 -5.59 -23.52
N LYS A 225 16.91 -5.14 -22.44
CA LYS A 225 18.31 -4.71 -22.48
C LYS A 225 19.29 -5.84 -22.79
N LEU A 226 18.97 -7.05 -22.27
CA LEU A 226 19.85 -8.22 -22.42
C LEU A 226 19.41 -9.16 -23.56
N GLY A 227 18.23 -8.97 -24.16
CA GLY A 227 17.69 -9.85 -25.18
C GLY A 227 17.38 -11.26 -24.67
N VAL A 228 16.87 -11.39 -23.42
CA VAL A 228 16.58 -12.68 -22.79
C VAL A 228 15.09 -12.85 -22.51
N ALA A 229 14.65 -14.10 -22.32
CA ALA A 229 13.26 -14.38 -21.91
C ALA A 229 12.94 -13.78 -20.52
N LEU A 230 11.65 -13.51 -20.27
CA LEU A 230 11.20 -12.89 -19.01
C LEU A 230 11.59 -13.69 -17.76
N GLU A 231 11.53 -15.03 -17.84
CA GLU A 231 11.94 -15.90 -16.73
C GLU A 231 13.41 -15.73 -16.38
N ASN A 232 14.29 -15.66 -17.40
CA ASN A 232 15.72 -15.44 -17.21
C ASN A 232 16.00 -14.03 -16.68
N ALA A 233 15.28 -13.03 -17.19
CA ALA A 233 15.36 -11.64 -16.69
C ALA A 233 14.93 -11.55 -15.23
N HIS A 234 13.85 -12.26 -14.85
CA HIS A 234 13.41 -12.33 -13.46
C HIS A 234 14.47 -12.97 -12.56
N GLN A 235 15.08 -14.08 -12.97
CA GLN A 235 16.16 -14.70 -12.24
C GLN A 235 17.36 -13.76 -12.07
N LEU A 236 17.78 -13.09 -13.15
CA LEU A 236 18.87 -12.09 -13.10
C LEU A 236 18.54 -10.94 -12.15
N LYS A 237 17.30 -10.46 -12.16
CA LYS A 237 16.85 -9.43 -11.22
C LYS A 237 16.99 -9.86 -9.77
N VAL A 238 16.52 -11.07 -9.43
CA VAL A 238 16.48 -11.57 -8.05
C VAL A 238 17.85 -11.99 -7.54
N LEU A 239 18.69 -12.58 -8.40
CA LEU A 239 20.00 -13.09 -8.01
C LEU A 239 21.11 -12.04 -8.04
N ASN A 240 21.07 -11.13 -8.99
CA ASN A 240 22.14 -10.15 -9.23
C ASN A 240 21.70 -8.73 -8.88
N GLY A 241 20.51 -8.31 -9.34
CA GLY A 241 19.98 -6.96 -9.10
C GLY A 241 21.00 -5.86 -9.40
N LEU A 242 21.20 -5.01 -8.41
CA LEU A 242 22.16 -3.88 -8.44
C LEU A 242 23.52 -4.23 -7.78
N SER A 243 23.66 -5.45 -7.24
CA SER A 243 24.91 -5.88 -6.59
C SER A 243 26.03 -6.09 -7.59
N ALA A 244 27.28 -5.95 -7.13
CA ALA A 244 28.47 -6.14 -7.94
C ALA A 244 28.53 -7.54 -8.57
N GLY A 245 28.88 -7.62 -9.87
CA GLY A 245 29.00 -8.87 -10.58
C GLY A 245 29.28 -8.70 -12.09
N PRO A 246 29.53 -9.80 -12.82
CA PRO A 246 29.95 -9.75 -14.22
C PRO A 246 28.99 -9.10 -15.20
N ARG A 247 27.69 -9.07 -14.85
CA ARG A 247 26.62 -8.46 -15.67
C ARG A 247 26.03 -7.19 -15.04
N GLN A 248 26.61 -6.74 -13.95
CA GLN A 248 26.10 -5.60 -13.16
C GLN A 248 25.86 -4.36 -14.02
N ALA A 249 26.85 -3.90 -14.78
CA ALA A 249 26.73 -2.68 -15.56
C ALA A 249 25.53 -2.69 -16.53
N LYS A 250 25.23 -3.83 -17.15
CA LYS A 250 24.09 -3.99 -18.04
C LYS A 250 22.77 -4.02 -17.28
N ILE A 251 22.71 -4.68 -16.12
CA ILE A 251 21.51 -4.76 -15.29
C ILE A 251 21.21 -3.40 -14.66
N VAL A 252 22.20 -2.73 -14.09
CA VAL A 252 22.08 -1.36 -13.56
C VAL A 252 21.57 -0.41 -14.66
N SER A 253 22.21 -0.42 -15.83
CA SER A 253 21.78 0.40 -16.96
C SER A 253 20.37 0.08 -17.48
N ALA A 254 19.89 -1.15 -17.28
CA ALA A 254 18.49 -1.50 -17.59
C ALA A 254 17.51 -0.96 -16.55
N LEU A 255 17.86 -1.02 -15.27
CA LEU A 255 16.99 -0.63 -14.16
C LEU A 255 16.97 0.89 -13.91
N GLU A 256 18.05 1.60 -14.26
CA GLU A 256 18.27 3.02 -13.99
C GLU A 256 17.05 3.90 -14.34
N PRO A 257 16.46 3.85 -15.55
CA PRO A 257 15.33 4.70 -15.88
C PRO A 257 14.11 4.48 -14.98
N SER A 258 13.86 3.23 -14.59
CA SER A 258 12.76 2.87 -13.70
C SER A 258 13.01 3.31 -12.26
N LEU A 259 14.22 3.14 -11.77
CA LEU A 259 14.63 3.57 -10.43
C LEU A 259 14.61 5.10 -10.30
N GLN A 260 15.04 5.82 -11.32
CA GLN A 260 14.98 7.30 -11.36
C GLN A 260 13.54 7.81 -11.33
N ARG A 261 12.59 7.11 -11.98
CA ARG A 261 11.17 7.47 -11.89
C ARG A 261 10.64 7.30 -10.45
N ILE A 262 11.03 6.24 -9.75
CA ILE A 262 10.68 6.05 -8.34
C ILE A 262 11.33 7.15 -7.49
N ALA A 263 12.62 7.43 -7.68
CA ALA A 263 13.33 8.48 -6.95
C ALA A 263 12.73 9.89 -7.19
N ALA A 264 12.27 10.17 -8.40
CA ALA A 264 11.60 11.44 -8.72
C ALA A 264 10.26 11.58 -7.96
N GLU A 265 9.47 10.52 -7.87
CA GLU A 265 8.23 10.54 -7.10
C GLU A 265 8.51 10.65 -5.58
N ILE A 266 9.54 9.95 -5.08
CA ILE A 266 10.00 10.11 -3.69
C ILE A 266 10.35 11.57 -3.39
N ARG A 267 11.13 12.22 -4.25
CA ARG A 267 11.50 13.64 -4.07
C ARG A 267 10.28 14.56 -4.08
N LYS A 268 9.28 14.27 -4.89
CA LYS A 268 8.02 15.04 -4.93
C LYS A 268 7.24 14.90 -3.62
N VAL A 269 7.11 13.68 -3.08
CA VAL A 269 6.45 13.41 -1.80
C VAL A 269 7.21 14.10 -0.65
N LEU A 270 8.53 13.98 -0.61
CA LEU A 270 9.38 14.63 0.39
C LEU A 270 9.27 16.16 0.33
N ARG A 271 9.30 16.74 -0.88
CA ARG A 271 9.16 18.19 -1.06
C ARG A 271 7.83 18.69 -0.50
N TYR A 272 6.73 18.00 -0.80
CA TYR A 272 5.43 18.36 -0.25
C TYR A 272 5.45 18.34 1.28
N TYR A 273 6.02 17.28 1.88
CA TYR A 273 6.10 17.14 3.33
C TYR A 273 6.90 18.26 3.99
N THR A 274 8.07 18.59 3.45
CA THR A 274 8.96 19.61 4.03
C THR A 274 8.46 21.03 3.79
N GLU A 275 7.93 21.36 2.60
CA GLU A 275 7.51 22.72 2.26
C GLU A 275 6.14 23.11 2.81
N ARG A 276 5.25 22.13 3.04
CA ARG A 276 3.85 22.39 3.38
C ARG A 276 3.46 22.06 4.82
N LEU A 277 4.15 21.11 5.45
CA LEU A 277 3.74 20.67 6.78
C LEU A 277 4.63 21.24 7.88
N ASN A 278 5.92 21.16 7.75
CA ASN A 278 6.86 21.77 8.70
C ASN A 278 8.30 21.73 8.19
N GLU A 279 8.95 22.86 8.06
CA GLU A 279 10.37 22.97 7.70
C GLU A 279 11.31 22.28 8.70
N ASN A 280 10.85 22.06 9.94
CA ASN A 280 11.62 21.42 11.01
C ASN A 280 11.49 19.89 11.02
N TYR A 281 10.54 19.29 10.28
CA TYR A 281 10.39 17.84 10.22
C TYR A 281 11.42 17.21 9.29
N LYS A 282 12.31 16.45 9.87
CA LYS A 282 13.35 15.72 9.16
C LYS A 282 12.97 14.25 9.06
N ILE A 283 12.89 13.75 7.82
CA ILE A 283 12.80 12.30 7.61
C ILE A 283 14.12 11.67 8.02
N GLU A 284 14.07 10.67 8.89
CA GLU A 284 15.26 10.06 9.46
C GLU A 284 15.65 8.76 8.78
N GLN A 285 14.71 8.07 8.14
CA GLN A 285 14.96 6.82 7.45
C GLN A 285 14.02 6.58 6.27
N VAL A 286 14.49 5.75 5.35
CA VAL A 286 13.70 5.21 4.23
C VAL A 286 13.55 3.70 4.42
N LEU A 287 12.31 3.22 4.53
CA LEU A 287 11.99 1.81 4.60
C LEU A 287 11.45 1.31 3.26
N ILE A 288 12.17 0.40 2.64
CA ILE A 288 11.80 -0.22 1.37
C ILE A 288 11.16 -1.57 1.67
N VAL A 289 9.93 -1.75 1.22
CA VAL A 289 9.14 -2.97 1.43
C VAL A 289 8.55 -3.48 0.11
N GLY A 290 7.72 -4.51 0.18
CA GLY A 290 7.04 -5.09 -0.98
C GLY A 290 7.89 -6.10 -1.75
N GLY A 291 7.27 -6.76 -2.73
CA GLY A 291 7.93 -7.83 -3.51
C GLY A 291 9.11 -7.37 -4.36
N GLY A 292 9.10 -6.10 -4.80
CA GLY A 292 10.19 -5.49 -5.55
C GLY A 292 11.40 -5.10 -4.71
N SER A 293 11.27 -5.03 -3.40
CA SER A 293 12.38 -4.74 -2.48
C SER A 293 13.44 -5.85 -2.43
N SER A 294 13.12 -7.03 -2.93
CA SER A 294 14.05 -8.17 -2.99
C SER A 294 15.15 -8.04 -4.07
N VAL A 295 15.18 -6.93 -4.82
CA VAL A 295 16.28 -6.63 -5.75
C VAL A 295 17.56 -6.36 -4.97
N PRO A 296 18.62 -7.20 -5.10
CA PRO A 296 19.87 -6.99 -4.38
C PRO A 296 20.49 -5.59 -4.65
N GLY A 297 20.96 -4.91 -3.60
CA GLY A 297 21.57 -3.57 -3.70
C GLY A 297 20.58 -2.40 -3.79
N ILE A 298 19.26 -2.64 -3.71
CA ILE A 298 18.26 -1.57 -3.85
C ILE A 298 18.30 -0.57 -2.69
N GLY A 299 18.61 -1.02 -1.47
CA GLY A 299 18.79 -0.15 -0.31
C GLY A 299 19.96 0.81 -0.50
N ASP A 300 21.12 0.30 -0.93
CA ASP A 300 22.30 1.09 -1.21
C ASP A 300 22.06 2.10 -2.33
N TYR A 301 21.34 1.69 -3.39
CA TYR A 301 20.95 2.58 -4.48
C TYR A 301 20.16 3.79 -3.95
N PHE A 302 19.09 3.55 -3.19
CA PHE A 302 18.28 4.66 -2.67
C PHE A 302 18.99 5.45 -1.57
N THR A 303 19.89 4.83 -0.79
CA THR A 303 20.73 5.56 0.15
C THR A 303 21.59 6.61 -0.57
N ASN A 304 22.25 6.21 -1.66
CA ASN A 304 23.08 7.10 -2.46
C ASN A 304 22.25 8.14 -3.22
N GLU A 305 21.15 7.73 -3.81
CA GLU A 305 20.32 8.59 -4.66
C GLU A 305 19.55 9.66 -3.86
N LEU A 306 19.12 9.33 -2.64
CA LEU A 306 18.37 10.23 -1.78
C LEU A 306 19.22 10.95 -0.73
N VAL A 307 20.47 10.52 -0.56
CA VAL A 307 21.38 11.01 0.50
C VAL A 307 20.73 10.84 1.89
N MET A 308 20.03 9.75 2.07
CA MET A 308 19.34 9.36 3.31
C MET A 308 19.49 7.86 3.57
N PRO A 309 19.61 7.43 4.85
CA PRO A 309 19.68 6.00 5.15
C PRO A 309 18.44 5.27 4.63
N ALA A 310 18.64 4.37 3.67
CA ALA A 310 17.58 3.54 3.11
C ALA A 310 17.89 2.05 3.33
N ARG A 311 16.92 1.30 3.84
CA ARG A 311 17.07 -0.13 4.09
C ARG A 311 15.83 -0.92 3.67
N VAL A 312 16.05 -2.15 3.28
CA VAL A 312 14.95 -3.10 3.07
C VAL A 312 14.44 -3.56 4.43
N ALA A 313 13.19 -3.31 4.69
CA ALA A 313 12.51 -3.77 5.90
C ALA A 313 11.72 -5.05 5.63
N SER A 314 11.58 -5.87 6.66
CA SER A 314 10.88 -7.15 6.58
C SER A 314 9.78 -7.25 7.67
N PRO A 315 8.83 -6.31 7.71
CA PRO A 315 7.81 -6.25 8.77
C PRO A 315 6.90 -7.49 8.76
N TRP A 316 6.80 -8.22 7.66
CA TRP A 316 6.10 -9.48 7.54
C TRP A 316 6.68 -10.58 8.46
N GLN A 317 7.89 -10.43 9.00
CA GLN A 317 8.48 -11.38 9.97
C GLN A 317 7.69 -11.43 11.28
N LYS A 318 6.89 -10.43 11.57
CA LYS A 318 6.01 -10.40 12.74
C LYS A 318 4.82 -11.37 12.63
N LEU A 319 4.46 -11.78 11.40
CA LEU A 319 3.36 -12.71 11.19
C LEU A 319 3.74 -14.12 11.67
N ASP A 320 3.00 -14.64 12.63
CA ASP A 320 3.09 -16.02 13.09
C ASP A 320 2.10 -16.89 12.28
N PHE A 321 2.61 -17.84 11.52
CA PHE A 321 1.77 -18.77 10.76
C PHE A 321 1.36 -20.00 11.56
N GLY A 322 1.84 -20.15 12.80
CA GLY A 322 1.54 -21.28 13.65
C GLY A 322 1.81 -22.62 12.93
N LYS A 323 0.77 -23.41 12.73
CA LYS A 323 0.83 -24.69 12.02
C LYS A 323 0.54 -24.59 10.51
N LEU A 324 0.20 -23.40 10.00
CA LEU A 324 -0.09 -23.23 8.58
C LEU A 324 1.19 -23.24 7.75
N PRO A 325 1.17 -23.83 6.54
CA PRO A 325 2.25 -23.67 5.58
C PRO A 325 2.54 -22.18 5.35
N GLN A 326 3.81 -21.81 5.39
CA GLN A 326 4.21 -20.45 5.13
C GLN A 326 4.41 -20.20 3.62
N PRO A 327 4.09 -19.03 3.09
CA PRO A 327 4.47 -18.65 1.74
C PRO A 327 5.99 -18.75 1.56
N ASN A 328 6.46 -19.09 0.35
CA ASN A 328 7.89 -19.07 0.03
C ASN A 328 8.51 -17.71 0.39
N LYS A 329 9.75 -17.69 0.87
CA LYS A 329 10.44 -16.47 1.34
C LYS A 329 10.30 -15.29 0.37
N GLN A 330 10.45 -15.52 -0.92
CA GLN A 330 10.32 -14.49 -1.97
C GLN A 330 8.90 -13.93 -2.15
N PHE A 331 7.86 -14.63 -1.68
CA PHE A 331 6.46 -14.18 -1.78
C PHE A 331 5.93 -13.53 -0.49
N ARG A 332 6.59 -13.74 0.65
CA ARG A 332 6.15 -13.19 1.94
C ARG A 332 5.96 -11.68 1.94
N PRO A 333 6.86 -10.86 1.34
CA PRO A 333 6.68 -9.41 1.28
C PRO A 333 5.39 -8.97 0.59
N ARG A 334 4.79 -9.79 -0.27
CA ARG A 334 3.52 -9.49 -0.95
C ARG A 334 2.31 -9.49 -0.03
N TYR A 335 2.42 -10.04 1.18
CA TYR A 335 1.32 -10.15 2.13
C TYR A 335 1.28 -9.02 3.17
N ILE A 336 2.20 -8.05 3.11
CA ILE A 336 2.25 -6.95 4.09
C ILE A 336 0.95 -6.16 4.07
N THR A 337 0.50 -5.71 2.91
CA THR A 337 -0.74 -4.92 2.75
C THR A 337 -1.95 -5.67 3.32
N VAL A 338 -2.16 -6.91 2.91
CA VAL A 338 -3.32 -7.68 3.35
C VAL A 338 -3.28 -8.02 4.85
N ALA A 339 -2.09 -8.18 5.42
CA ALA A 339 -1.92 -8.35 6.87
C ALA A 339 -2.30 -7.08 7.63
N GLY A 340 -1.87 -5.92 7.12
CA GLY A 340 -2.24 -4.62 7.69
C GLY A 340 -3.74 -4.33 7.59
N LEU A 341 -4.41 -4.73 6.50
CA LEU A 341 -5.86 -4.65 6.39
C LEU A 341 -6.55 -5.54 7.44
N ALA A 342 -6.04 -6.76 7.65
CA ALA A 342 -6.61 -7.69 8.63
C ALA A 342 -6.30 -7.30 10.09
N SER A 343 -5.35 -6.39 10.33
CA SER A 343 -4.93 -5.97 11.67
C SER A 343 -5.66 -4.75 12.24
N VAL A 344 -6.57 -4.15 11.47
CA VAL A 344 -7.33 -2.98 11.92
C VAL A 344 -8.06 -3.26 13.22
N ASN A 345 -7.94 -2.32 14.16
CA ASN A 345 -8.62 -2.45 15.44
C ASN A 345 -10.13 -2.24 15.26
N GLN A 346 -10.90 -3.22 15.71
CA GLN A 346 -12.37 -3.19 15.59
C GLN A 346 -13.00 -1.96 16.27
N LYS A 347 -12.36 -1.40 17.30
CA LYS A 347 -12.84 -0.18 17.97
C LYS A 347 -12.78 1.05 17.08
N GLU A 348 -11.93 1.06 16.07
CA GLU A 348 -11.80 2.15 15.10
C GLU A 348 -12.93 2.12 14.05
N ILE A 349 -13.48 0.94 13.79
CA ILE A 349 -14.53 0.74 12.78
C ILE A 349 -15.92 1.00 13.35
N TRP A 350 -16.12 0.64 14.62
CA TRP A 350 -17.43 0.69 15.27
C TRP A 350 -17.53 1.81 16.31
N ARG A 351 -17.04 2.99 15.96
CA ARG A 351 -17.19 4.21 16.78
C ARG A 351 -18.66 4.67 16.81
#